data_834f66373e9179ab6a2167545c17450a
#
_entry.id   834f66373e9179ab6a2167545c17450a
#
_cell.length_a   1.000
_cell.length_b   1.000
_cell.length_c   1.000
_cell.angle_alpha   90.00
_cell.angle_beta   90.00
_cell.angle_gamma   90.00
#
_symmetry.space_group_name_H-M   'P 1'
#
loop_
_entity.id
_entity.type
_entity.pdbx_description
1 polymer ?
#
loop_
_entity_poly.entity_id
_entity_poly.type
_entity_poly.pdbx_seq_one_letter_code
_entity_poly.pdbx_strand_id
1 'polypeptide(L)' 'MASWAVVGEQVVWISPLATGFTVVCERCVELGEGFPSVQGTLSLDHMRGTIACPRGHEIRVERDGR' A
#
# COMPACT_ATOMS: atom_id res chain seq x y z
N MET A 1 22.83 -6.17 3.18
CA MET A 1 22.40 -5.96 3.13
C MET A 1 21.74 -5.43 2.85
N ALA A 2 21.51 -5.11 2.69
CA ALA A 2 20.87 -4.79 2.27
C ALA A 2 20.02 -4.15 2.62
N SER A 3 19.92 -3.82 3.07
CA SER A 3 19.10 -3.33 3.48
C SER A 3 18.59 -2.40 3.11
N TRP A 4 18.98 -2.04 2.63
CA TRP A 4 18.61 -1.28 2.07
C TRP A 4 17.44 -1.13 2.00
N ALA A 5 17.19 -1.65 2.17
CA ALA A 5 16.13 -1.72 1.95
C ALA A 5 15.31 -0.70 2.26
N VAL A 6 14.43 -0.49 1.71
CA VAL A 6 13.56 0.36 1.92
C VAL A 6 12.78 0.00 2.97
N VAL A 7 13.23 -0.04 4.03
CA VAL A 7 12.55 -0.46 5.14
C VAL A 7 11.34 0.29 5.33
N GLY A 8 10.27 -0.35 5.54
CA GLY A 8 9.03 0.31 5.86
C GLY A 8 8.21 0.73 4.69
N GLU A 9 8.71 0.56 3.52
CA GLU A 9 7.94 0.92 2.36
C GLU A 9 7.21 -0.30 1.83
N GLN A 10 5.92 -0.19 1.64
CA GLN A 10 5.11 -1.27 1.12
C GLN A 10 4.53 -0.84 -0.21
N VAL A 11 4.59 -1.71 -1.19
CA VAL A 11 4.04 -1.43 -2.51
C VAL A 11 2.98 -2.47 -2.79
N VAL A 12 1.81 -2.01 -3.19
CA VAL A 12 0.68 -2.86 -3.50
C VAL A 12 0.32 -2.65 -4.97
N TRP A 13 0.12 -3.73 -5.68
CA TRP A 13 -0.28 -3.64 -7.10
C TRP A 13 -1.75 -3.93 -7.22
N ILE A 14 -2.47 -3.09 -7.95
CA ILE A 14 -3.90 -3.26 -8.14
C ILE A 14 -4.19 -3.52 -9.60
N SER A 15 -5.36 -4.06 -9.83
CA SER A 15 -5.83 -4.38 -11.17
C SER A 15 -5.91 -3.13 -12.04
N PRO A 16 -5.73 -3.25 -13.36
CA PRO A 16 -5.82 -2.09 -14.24
C PRO A 16 -7.15 -1.35 -14.17
N LEU A 17 -8.21 -2.04 -13.77
CA LEU A 17 -9.52 -1.40 -13.73
C LEU A 17 -10.01 -1.14 -12.32
N ALA A 18 -9.21 -1.44 -11.31
CA ALA A 18 -9.66 -1.25 -9.95
C ALA A 18 -9.62 0.22 -9.57
N THR A 19 -10.66 0.69 -8.91
CA THR A 19 -10.67 2.06 -8.41
C THR A 19 -10.72 2.09 -6.89
N GLY A 20 -11.06 0.97 -6.27
CA GLY A 20 -11.06 0.87 -4.81
C GLY A 20 -10.34 -0.39 -4.40
N PHE A 21 -9.75 -0.36 -3.21
CA PHE A 21 -9.00 -1.51 -2.74
C PHE A 21 -8.88 -1.48 -1.23
N THR A 22 -8.56 -2.63 -0.67
CA THR A 22 -8.32 -2.76 0.76
C THR A 22 -7.01 -3.51 0.91
N VAL A 23 -6.13 -3.00 1.73
CA VAL A 23 -4.83 -3.64 1.96
C VAL A 23 -4.57 -3.70 3.45
N VAL A 24 -3.66 -4.58 3.83
CA VAL A 24 -3.24 -4.68 5.21
C VAL A 24 -1.87 -4.01 5.32
N CYS A 25 -1.70 -3.19 6.34
CA CYS A 25 -0.43 -2.53 6.55
C CYS A 25 0.58 -3.55 7.08
N GLU A 26 1.53 -3.93 6.26
CA GLU A 26 2.52 -4.93 6.66
C GLU A 26 3.43 -4.43 7.77
N ARG A 27 3.64 -3.14 7.82
CA ARG A 27 4.47 -2.57 8.87
C ARG A 27 3.82 -2.79 10.24
N CYS A 28 2.51 -2.59 10.31
CA CYS A 28 1.81 -2.83 11.56
C CYS A 28 1.86 -4.29 11.95
N VAL A 29 1.77 -5.18 10.98
CA VAL A 29 1.86 -6.61 11.26
C VAL A 29 3.23 -6.93 11.84
N GLU A 30 4.29 -6.37 11.27
CA GLU A 30 5.64 -6.60 11.76
C GLU A 30 5.83 -6.06 13.17
N LEU A 31 5.15 -4.99 13.49
CA LEU A 31 5.27 -4.38 14.80
C LEU A 31 4.36 -5.04 15.84
N GLY A 32 3.59 -6.02 15.41
CA GLY A 32 2.69 -6.69 16.36
C GLY A 32 1.44 -5.91 16.66
N GLU A 33 1.07 -4.99 15.78
CA GLU A 33 -0.10 -4.15 16.00
C GLU A 33 -1.38 -4.73 15.45
N GLY A 34 -1.35 -5.96 14.99
CA GLY A 34 -2.53 -6.58 14.42
C GLY A 34 -2.51 -6.53 12.91
N PHE A 35 -3.68 -6.61 12.32
CA PHE A 35 -3.81 -6.62 10.86
C PHE A 35 -4.76 -5.51 10.43
N PRO A 36 -4.36 -4.26 10.57
CA PRO A 36 -5.26 -3.17 10.24
C PRO A 36 -5.52 -3.12 8.74
N SER A 37 -6.79 -2.99 8.39
CA SER A 37 -7.19 -2.86 7.00
C SER A 37 -7.18 -1.39 6.63
N VAL A 38 -6.59 -1.08 5.49
CA VAL A 38 -6.53 0.29 5.00
C VAL A 38 -7.27 0.31 3.69
N GLN A 39 -8.27 1.15 3.59
CA GLN A 39 -9.04 1.27 2.36
C GLN A 39 -8.55 2.47 1.59
N GLY A 40 -8.48 2.34 0.29
CA GLY A 40 -8.04 3.42 -0.55
C GLY A 40 -8.75 3.42 -1.88
N THR A 41 -8.60 4.52 -2.60
CA THR A 41 -9.15 4.65 -3.94
C THR A 41 -8.09 5.22 -4.84
N LEU A 42 -8.19 4.90 -6.12
CA LEU A 42 -7.29 5.43 -7.12
C LEU A 42 -8.07 5.57 -8.42
N SER A 43 -8.13 6.78 -8.91
CA SER A 43 -8.84 7.04 -10.15
C SER A 43 -8.20 6.28 -11.30
N LEU A 44 -9.00 5.90 -12.29
CA LEU A 44 -8.49 5.19 -13.44
C LEU A 44 -7.46 6.00 -14.22
N ASP A 45 -7.48 7.32 -14.06
CA ASP A 45 -6.51 8.17 -14.73
C ASP A 45 -5.15 8.13 -14.07
N HIS A 46 -5.06 7.60 -12.88
CA HIS A 46 -3.80 7.61 -12.13
C HIS A 46 -3.19 6.23 -12.11
N MET A 47 -1.90 6.17 -12.33
CA MET A 47 -1.18 4.91 -12.34
C MET A 47 -0.57 4.58 -10.99
N ARG A 48 -0.51 5.53 -10.10
CA ARG A 48 0.07 5.30 -8.78
C ARG A 48 -0.49 6.27 -7.77
N GLY A 49 -0.41 5.90 -6.52
CA GLY A 49 -0.87 6.74 -5.43
C GLY A 49 -0.23 6.30 -4.13
N THR A 50 -0.57 6.97 -3.07
CA THR A 50 -0.05 6.66 -1.75
C THR A 50 -1.20 6.75 -0.75
N ILE A 51 -1.27 5.76 0.13
CA ILE A 51 -2.22 5.80 1.23
C ILE A 51 -1.44 5.56 2.51
N ALA A 52 -2.07 5.78 3.64
CA ALA A 52 -1.41 5.60 4.91
C ALA A 52 -2.35 4.89 5.87
N CYS A 53 -1.78 4.06 6.73
CA CYS A 53 -2.56 3.41 7.76
C CYS A 53 -2.81 4.39 8.89
N PRO A 54 -3.71 4.07 9.83
CA PRO A 54 -4.01 4.98 10.93
C PRO A 54 -2.80 5.35 11.77
N ARG A 55 -1.74 4.59 11.69
CA ARG A 55 -0.54 4.90 12.44
C ARG A 55 0.46 5.72 11.64
N GLY A 56 0.12 6.05 10.40
CA GLY A 56 0.97 6.91 9.59
C GLY A 56 1.97 6.20 8.70
N HIS A 57 1.91 4.89 8.62
CA HIS A 57 2.81 4.16 7.73
C HIS A 57 2.32 4.32 6.29
N GLU A 58 3.19 4.74 5.40
CA GLU A 58 2.81 4.97 4.03
C GLU A 58 2.82 3.68 3.23
N ILE A 59 1.84 3.53 2.37
CA ILE A 59 1.73 2.37 1.50
C ILE A 59 1.62 2.91 0.08
N ARG A 60 2.53 2.51 -0.78
CA ARG A 60 2.49 2.93 -2.16
C ARG A 60 1.59 2.00 -2.94
N VAL A 61 0.75 2.56 -3.78
CA VAL A 61 -0.15 1.79 -4.61
C VAL A 61 0.23 2.03 -6.06
N GLU A 62 0.40 0.94 -6.80
CA GLU A 62 0.75 1.03 -8.21
C GLU A 62 -0.28 0.26 -9.00
N ARG A 63 -0.67 0.81 -10.13
CA ARG A 63 -1.61 0.13 -11.00
C ARG A 63 -0.84 -0.71 -12.00
N ASP A 64 -1.30 -1.94 -12.18
CA ASP A 64 -0.72 -2.80 -13.19
C ASP A 64 -1.04 -2.16 -14.53
N GLY A 65 -0.03 -1.88 -15.30
CA GLY A 65 -0.22 -1.13 -16.52
C GLY A 65 -0.59 -1.95 -17.74
N ARG A 66 -0.95 -3.20 -17.53
CA ARG A 66 -1.25 -4.01 -18.68
C ARG A 66 -2.68 -4.00 -19.07
#